data_e3a7523ced075066c605047411cb6706
#
_entry.id   e3a7523ced075066c605047411cb6706
#
_cell.length_a   1.000
_cell.length_b   1.000
_cell.length_c   1.000
_cell.angle_alpha   90.00
_cell.angle_beta   90.00
_cell.angle_gamma   90.00
#
_symmetry.space_group_name_H-M   'P 1'
#
loop_
_entity.id
_entity.type
_entity.pdbx_description
1 polymer ?
#
loop_
_entity_poly.entity_id
_entity_poly.type
_entity_poly.pdbx_seq_one_letter_code
_entity_poly.pdbx_strand_id
1 'polypeptide(L)'
;ATQAEREVIKRLAWYSTEFGLVMEDNRIKVFGAGTISGRAELANTIMEFYRLTKDNVFDYSKNVFAQLQDHYLKHKADISRIVAGVNELHQKGQMSSAETGWNVIHTLYDKLGIPHEGYLGGEVILAPFDIETISQIPKTVYAFNPMFFVCESFEQMDAILDSYLKPIALRN
;
A
#
# COMPACT_ATOMS: atom_id res chain seq x y z
N ALA A 1 11.26 -17.54 14.08
CA ALA A 1 10.13 -17.29 13.16
C ALA A 1 10.00 -18.41 12.13
N THR A 2 8.78 -18.87 11.87
CA THR A 2 8.45 -19.80 10.79
C THR A 2 8.68 -19.16 9.42
N GLN A 3 8.64 -19.94 8.33
CA GLN A 3 8.75 -19.42 6.97
C GLN A 3 7.61 -18.43 6.65
N ALA A 4 6.38 -18.77 7.05
CA ALA A 4 5.22 -17.89 6.85
C ALA A 4 5.38 -16.55 7.59
N GLU A 5 5.83 -16.59 8.85
CA GLU A 5 6.09 -15.38 9.64
C GLU A 5 7.19 -14.53 9.00
N ARG A 6 8.26 -15.14 8.48
CA ARG A 6 9.32 -14.39 7.77
C ARG A 6 8.78 -13.66 6.53
N GLU A 7 7.87 -14.27 5.79
CA GLU A 7 7.25 -13.60 4.63
C GLU A 7 6.37 -12.43 5.05
N VAL A 8 5.61 -12.56 6.14
CA VAL A 8 4.85 -11.44 6.69
C VAL A 8 5.78 -10.32 7.18
N ILE A 9 6.86 -10.63 7.91
CA ILE A 9 7.85 -9.65 8.37
C ILE A 9 8.45 -8.87 7.19
N LYS A 10 8.81 -9.56 6.10
CA LYS A 10 9.32 -8.90 4.88
C LYS A 10 8.31 -7.95 4.26
N ARG A 11 7.01 -8.30 4.28
CA ARG A 11 5.93 -7.45 3.76
C ARG A 11 5.69 -6.25 4.68
N LEU A 12 5.73 -6.45 5.99
CA LEU A 12 5.64 -5.36 6.96
C LEU A 12 6.77 -4.34 6.76
N ALA A 13 8.01 -4.80 6.60
CA ALA A 13 9.14 -3.92 6.29
C ALA A 13 8.95 -3.20 4.94
N TRP A 14 8.43 -3.88 3.92
CA TRP A 14 8.16 -3.31 2.60
C TRP A 14 7.14 -2.17 2.67
N TYR A 15 6.02 -2.39 3.35
CA TYR A 15 4.93 -1.42 3.44
C TYR A 15 5.04 -0.44 4.62
N SER A 16 6.13 -0.47 5.38
CA SER A 16 6.49 0.54 6.38
C SER A 16 7.77 1.27 5.98
N THR A 17 8.94 0.73 6.33
CA THR A 17 10.23 1.40 6.15
C THR A 17 10.58 1.73 4.70
N GLU A 18 10.13 0.92 3.73
CA GLU A 18 10.40 1.16 2.31
C GLU A 18 9.34 2.04 1.63
N PHE A 19 8.06 1.77 1.86
CA PHE A 19 6.95 2.41 1.14
C PHE A 19 5.85 2.95 2.05
N GLY A 20 6.18 3.23 3.31
CA GLY A 20 5.21 3.67 4.32
C GLY A 20 4.80 5.14 4.18
N LEU A 21 3.56 5.38 4.58
CA LEU A 21 2.96 6.70 4.70
C LEU A 21 2.50 6.92 6.15
N VAL A 22 2.51 8.17 6.60
CA VAL A 22 2.11 8.55 7.96
C VAL A 22 1.26 9.81 7.93
N MET A 23 0.36 9.93 8.91
CA MET A 23 -0.34 11.19 9.15
C MET A 23 0.55 12.14 9.96
N GLU A 24 0.69 13.36 9.49
CA GLU A 24 1.34 14.47 10.18
C GLU A 24 0.56 15.75 9.90
N ASP A 25 0.18 16.47 10.93
CA ASP A 25 -0.62 17.70 10.82
C ASP A 25 -1.90 17.51 9.98
N ASN A 26 -2.59 16.40 10.18
CA ASN A 26 -3.79 15.98 9.44
C ASN A 26 -3.56 15.84 7.91
N ARG A 27 -2.34 15.56 7.49
CA ARG A 27 -1.94 15.33 6.09
C ARG A 27 -1.18 14.04 5.95
N ILE A 28 -1.37 13.37 4.83
CA ILE A 28 -0.59 12.16 4.49
C ILE A 28 0.80 12.59 4.04
N LYS A 29 1.83 12.02 4.68
CA LYS A 29 3.24 12.25 4.39
C LYS A 29 3.94 10.96 4.00
N VAL A 30 4.91 11.07 3.11
CA VAL A 30 5.77 9.95 2.72
C VAL A 30 6.96 9.88 3.68
N PHE A 31 7.21 8.72 4.28
CA PHE A 31 8.43 8.47 5.05
C PHE A 31 9.24 7.27 4.54
N GLY A 32 8.64 6.40 3.72
CA GLY A 32 9.29 5.20 3.20
C GLY A 32 10.50 5.51 2.33
N ALA A 33 11.64 4.90 2.65
CA ALA A 33 12.93 5.15 1.99
C ALA A 33 12.89 4.80 0.49
N GLY A 34 12.23 3.70 0.11
CA GLY A 34 12.06 3.30 -1.28
C GLY A 34 11.23 4.29 -2.09
N THR A 35 10.16 4.83 -1.50
CA THR A 35 9.36 5.88 -2.14
C THR A 35 10.17 7.15 -2.35
N ILE A 36 10.89 7.60 -1.31
CA ILE A 36 11.66 8.87 -1.36
C ILE A 36 12.84 8.78 -2.34
N SER A 37 13.53 7.65 -2.39
CA SER A 37 14.70 7.43 -3.26
C SER A 37 14.33 7.08 -4.70
N GLY A 38 13.14 6.52 -4.92
CA GLY A 38 12.66 6.11 -6.24
C GLY A 38 11.90 7.24 -6.95
N ARG A 39 12.54 7.97 -7.87
CA ARG A 39 11.91 9.11 -8.58
C ARG A 39 10.53 8.76 -9.17
N ALA A 40 10.41 7.60 -9.79
CA ALA A 40 9.16 7.18 -10.42
C ALA A 40 8.09 6.81 -9.39
N GLU A 41 8.46 6.11 -8.31
CA GLU A 41 7.55 5.74 -7.23
C GLU A 41 7.07 6.98 -6.46
N LEU A 42 7.98 7.92 -6.18
CA LEU A 42 7.62 9.20 -5.55
C LEU A 42 6.66 9.99 -6.43
N ALA A 43 6.90 10.06 -7.74
CA ALA A 43 6.02 10.75 -8.67
C ALA A 43 4.63 10.11 -8.72
N ASN A 44 4.54 8.79 -8.74
CA ASN A 44 3.29 8.04 -8.65
C ASN A 44 2.50 8.38 -7.38
N THR A 45 3.17 8.36 -6.24
CA THR A 45 2.58 8.70 -4.94
C THR A 45 2.09 10.15 -4.88
N ILE A 46 2.89 11.11 -5.39
CA ILE A 46 2.51 12.53 -5.43
C ILE A 46 1.32 12.77 -6.35
N MET A 47 1.27 12.12 -7.51
CA MET A 47 0.16 12.26 -8.46
C MET A 47 -1.15 11.75 -7.83
N GLU A 48 -1.11 10.66 -7.08
CA GLU A 48 -2.27 10.17 -6.35
C GLU A 48 -2.72 11.16 -5.26
N PHE A 49 -1.80 11.73 -4.50
CA PHE A 49 -2.15 12.77 -3.52
C PHE A 49 -2.76 14.00 -4.18
N TYR A 50 -2.26 14.42 -5.34
CA TYR A 50 -2.84 15.51 -6.13
C TYR A 50 -4.27 15.18 -6.57
N ARG A 51 -4.51 13.96 -7.08
CA ARG A 51 -5.83 13.49 -7.48
C ARG A 51 -6.79 13.51 -6.29
N LEU A 52 -6.43 12.91 -5.17
CA LEU A 52 -7.23 12.87 -3.95
C LEU A 52 -7.59 14.28 -3.44
N THR A 53 -6.66 15.23 -3.55
CA THR A 53 -6.90 16.63 -3.17
C THR A 53 -7.79 17.34 -4.17
N LYS A 54 -7.56 17.17 -5.48
CA LYS A 54 -8.33 17.80 -6.55
C LYS A 54 -9.78 17.34 -6.56
N ASP A 55 -10.01 16.06 -6.35
CA ASP A 55 -11.35 15.47 -6.37
C ASP A 55 -12.08 15.64 -5.03
N ASN A 56 -11.48 16.34 -4.07
CA ASN A 56 -12.03 16.55 -2.72
C ASN A 56 -12.42 15.24 -2.03
N VAL A 57 -11.62 14.18 -2.23
CA VAL A 57 -11.87 12.88 -1.61
C VAL A 57 -11.74 12.99 -0.09
N PHE A 58 -10.80 13.83 0.38
CA PHE A 58 -10.63 14.12 1.80
C PHE A 58 -10.90 15.60 2.11
N ASP A 59 -11.72 15.84 3.12
CA ASP A 59 -11.92 17.16 3.73
C ASP A 59 -10.85 17.39 4.80
N TYR A 60 -9.81 18.13 4.44
CA TYR A 60 -8.67 18.42 5.33
C TYR A 60 -9.00 19.29 6.54
N SER A 61 -10.22 19.85 6.63
CA SER A 61 -10.72 20.52 7.85
C SER A 61 -11.20 19.54 8.92
N LYS A 62 -11.34 18.25 8.57
CA LYS A 62 -11.75 17.15 9.43
C LYS A 62 -10.62 16.14 9.58
N ASN A 63 -10.80 15.15 10.47
CA ASN A 63 -9.84 14.07 10.61
C ASN A 63 -9.72 13.27 9.30
N VAL A 64 -8.59 13.41 8.61
CA VAL A 64 -8.31 12.75 7.33
C VAL A 64 -8.13 11.23 7.51
N PHE A 65 -7.52 10.80 8.62
CA PHE A 65 -7.33 9.37 8.88
C PHE A 65 -8.66 8.63 9.09
N ALA A 66 -9.61 9.26 9.80
CA ALA A 66 -10.95 8.69 9.93
C ALA A 66 -11.67 8.58 8.58
N GLN A 67 -11.54 9.60 7.73
CA GLN A 67 -12.10 9.56 6.37
C GLN A 67 -11.44 8.47 5.51
N LEU A 68 -10.12 8.26 5.65
CA LEU A 68 -9.39 7.18 5.00
C LEU A 68 -9.93 5.81 5.44
N GLN A 69 -10.17 5.61 6.74
CA GLN A 69 -10.76 4.39 7.26
C GLN A 69 -12.15 4.13 6.68
N ASP A 70 -13.01 5.15 6.65
CA ASP A 70 -14.35 5.06 6.08
C ASP A 70 -14.31 4.75 4.58
N HIS A 71 -13.41 5.39 3.83
CA HIS A 71 -13.20 5.12 2.41
C HIS A 71 -12.75 3.68 2.18
N TYR A 72 -11.76 3.21 2.94
CA TYR A 72 -11.27 1.84 2.88
C TYR A 72 -12.40 0.84 3.15
N LEU A 73 -13.21 1.04 4.18
CA LEU A 73 -14.31 0.14 4.51
C LEU A 73 -15.38 0.06 3.42
N LYS A 74 -15.69 1.18 2.78
CA LYS A 74 -16.64 1.22 1.64
C LYS A 74 -16.14 0.43 0.43
N HIS A 75 -14.83 0.42 0.20
CA HIS A 75 -14.21 -0.22 -0.96
C HIS A 75 -13.52 -1.55 -0.63
N LYS A 76 -13.72 -2.09 0.57
CA LYS A 76 -13.03 -3.30 1.05
C LYS A 76 -13.19 -4.50 0.12
N ALA A 77 -14.35 -4.68 -0.50
CA ALA A 77 -14.58 -5.78 -1.43
C ALA A 77 -13.73 -5.64 -2.70
N ASP A 78 -13.63 -4.45 -3.26
CA ASP A 78 -12.82 -4.18 -4.45
C ASP A 78 -11.32 -4.29 -4.12
N ILE A 79 -10.91 -3.79 -2.97
CA ILE A 79 -9.54 -3.93 -2.45
C ILE A 79 -9.17 -5.40 -2.32
N SER A 80 -10.04 -6.23 -1.76
CA SER A 80 -9.81 -7.68 -1.65
C SER A 80 -9.65 -8.36 -3.02
N ARG A 81 -10.42 -7.93 -4.03
CA ARG A 81 -10.28 -8.41 -5.42
C ARG A 81 -8.94 -8.01 -6.03
N ILE A 82 -8.48 -6.79 -5.79
CA ILE A 82 -7.18 -6.29 -6.24
C ILE A 82 -6.06 -7.09 -5.58
N VAL A 83 -6.10 -7.27 -4.27
CA VAL A 83 -5.12 -8.06 -3.51
C VAL A 83 -5.03 -9.48 -4.06
N ALA A 84 -6.18 -10.14 -4.27
CA ALA A 84 -6.23 -11.47 -4.85
C ALA A 84 -5.63 -11.52 -6.26
N GLY A 85 -5.95 -10.54 -7.11
CA GLY A 85 -5.41 -10.44 -8.46
C GLY A 85 -3.89 -10.22 -8.48
N VAL A 86 -3.37 -9.31 -7.65
CA VAL A 86 -1.92 -9.06 -7.53
C VAL A 86 -1.18 -10.32 -7.04
N ASN A 87 -1.75 -11.05 -6.08
CA ASN A 87 -1.19 -12.32 -5.62
C ASN A 87 -1.16 -13.37 -6.73
N GLU A 88 -2.23 -13.50 -7.51
CA GLU A 88 -2.28 -14.44 -8.64
C GLU A 88 -1.21 -14.13 -9.67
N LEU A 89 -1.05 -12.85 -10.05
CA LEU A 89 -0.04 -12.40 -11.00
C LEU A 89 1.38 -12.66 -10.50
N HIS A 90 1.62 -12.42 -9.21
CA HIS A 90 2.89 -12.69 -8.56
C HIS A 90 3.23 -14.19 -8.58
N GLN A 91 2.28 -15.06 -8.23
CA GLN A 91 2.44 -16.51 -8.24
C GLN A 91 2.72 -17.05 -9.64
N LYS A 92 2.16 -16.45 -10.68
CA LYS A 92 2.40 -16.82 -12.08
C LYS A 92 3.73 -16.28 -12.62
N GLY A 93 4.52 -15.54 -11.84
CA GLY A 93 5.77 -14.92 -12.29
C GLY A 93 5.58 -13.84 -13.35
N GLN A 94 4.38 -13.28 -13.47
CA GLN A 94 4.05 -12.28 -14.48
C GLN A 94 4.57 -10.88 -14.15
N MET A 95 5.16 -10.67 -12.98
CA MET A 95 5.81 -9.43 -12.55
C MET A 95 7.33 -9.59 -12.49
N SER A 96 7.92 -10.11 -13.56
CA SER A 96 9.36 -10.42 -13.61
C SER A 96 10.25 -9.21 -13.90
N SER A 97 9.68 -8.11 -14.39
CA SER A 97 10.36 -6.83 -14.60
C SER A 97 9.41 -5.66 -14.32
N ALA A 98 9.95 -4.47 -14.12
CA ALA A 98 9.13 -3.28 -13.86
C ALA A 98 8.14 -3.00 -14.99
N GLU A 99 8.59 -3.10 -16.24
CA GLU A 99 7.72 -2.89 -17.41
C GLU A 99 6.64 -3.96 -17.51
N THR A 100 7.01 -5.22 -17.35
CA THR A 100 6.04 -6.33 -17.37
C THR A 100 5.03 -6.21 -16.24
N GLY A 101 5.51 -5.98 -15.03
CA GLY A 101 4.64 -5.82 -13.85
C GLY A 101 3.67 -4.65 -14.00
N TRP A 102 4.13 -3.54 -14.56
CA TRP A 102 3.31 -2.41 -14.90
C TRP A 102 2.15 -2.77 -15.84
N ASN A 103 2.45 -3.33 -17.01
CA ASN A 103 1.44 -3.71 -17.99
C ASN A 103 0.42 -4.71 -17.42
N VAL A 104 0.87 -5.60 -16.56
CA VAL A 104 0.04 -6.63 -15.96
C VAL A 104 -0.89 -6.03 -14.91
N ILE A 105 -0.43 -5.08 -14.10
CA ILE A 105 -1.28 -4.36 -13.14
C ILE A 105 -2.36 -3.53 -13.86
N HIS A 106 -2.02 -2.86 -14.95
CA HIS A 106 -2.98 -2.18 -15.80
C HIS A 106 -4.06 -3.12 -16.31
N THR A 107 -3.65 -4.26 -16.87
CA THR A 107 -4.60 -5.29 -17.35
C THR A 107 -5.51 -5.79 -16.23
N LEU A 108 -5.00 -5.90 -15.00
CA LEU A 108 -5.80 -6.25 -13.84
C LEU A 108 -6.83 -5.17 -13.53
N TYR A 109 -6.43 -3.91 -13.52
CA TYR A 109 -7.33 -2.80 -13.26
C TYR A 109 -8.42 -2.68 -14.31
N ASP A 110 -8.09 -2.85 -15.62
CA ASP A 110 -9.07 -2.93 -16.71
C ASP A 110 -10.11 -4.02 -16.47
N LYS A 111 -9.65 -5.22 -16.10
CA LYS A 111 -10.55 -6.35 -15.79
C LYS A 111 -11.48 -6.09 -14.61
N LEU A 112 -11.01 -5.33 -13.64
CA LEU A 112 -11.77 -5.00 -12.45
C LEU A 112 -12.63 -3.74 -12.61
N GLY A 113 -12.51 -3.03 -13.75
CA GLY A 113 -13.19 -1.78 -14.00
C GLY A 113 -12.71 -0.65 -13.10
N ILE A 114 -11.45 -0.69 -12.67
CA ILE A 114 -10.84 0.35 -11.83
C ILE A 114 -10.26 1.42 -12.73
N PRO A 115 -10.67 2.68 -12.59
CA PRO A 115 -10.07 3.77 -13.34
C PRO A 115 -8.55 3.84 -13.10
N HIS A 116 -7.79 3.94 -14.17
CA HIS A 116 -6.34 4.14 -14.10
C HIS A 116 -5.94 5.07 -15.24
N GLU A 117 -5.83 6.34 -14.95
CA GLU A 117 -5.38 7.35 -15.91
C GLU A 117 -4.03 7.90 -15.47
N GLY A 118 -3.18 8.17 -16.44
CA GLY A 118 -1.95 8.91 -16.25
C GLY A 118 -0.67 8.15 -16.55
N TYR A 119 0.41 8.89 -16.49
CA TYR A 119 1.76 8.45 -16.87
C TYR A 119 2.25 7.22 -16.09
N LEU A 120 1.82 7.07 -14.87
CA LEU A 120 2.31 6.04 -13.97
C LEU A 120 1.30 4.91 -13.72
N GLY A 121 0.15 4.96 -14.36
CA GLY A 121 -0.69 3.80 -14.69
C GLY A 121 -1.62 3.27 -13.70
N GLY A 122 -2.06 3.95 -12.74
CA GLY A 122 -3.12 3.38 -11.98
C GLY A 122 -3.51 4.20 -10.77
N GLU A 123 -4.72 4.00 -10.35
CA GLU A 123 -5.15 4.43 -9.04
C GLU A 123 -4.39 3.65 -7.98
N VAL A 124 -3.58 4.37 -7.21
CA VAL A 124 -2.98 3.83 -6.00
C VAL A 124 -4.05 3.81 -4.92
N ILE A 125 -4.21 2.67 -4.27
CA ILE A 125 -5.14 2.54 -3.17
C ILE A 125 -4.44 2.92 -1.87
N LEU A 126 -5.06 3.83 -1.12
CA LEU A 126 -4.63 4.16 0.22
C LEU A 126 -5.46 3.36 1.23
N ALA A 127 -4.80 2.69 2.16
CA ALA A 127 -5.41 1.91 3.22
C ALA A 127 -4.79 2.25 4.58
N PRO A 128 -5.52 2.13 5.68
CA PRO A 128 -4.91 2.17 7.01
C PRO A 128 -3.86 1.07 7.16
N PHE A 129 -2.79 1.34 7.91
CA PHE A 129 -1.76 0.34 8.20
C PHE A 129 -2.35 -0.82 9.01
N ASP A 130 -2.44 -1.98 8.40
CA ASP A 130 -3.12 -3.15 8.93
C ASP A 130 -2.37 -4.44 8.58
N ILE A 131 -2.02 -5.22 9.60
CA ILE A 131 -1.25 -6.46 9.43
C ILE A 131 -2.02 -7.50 8.62
N GLU A 132 -3.33 -7.62 8.82
CA GLU A 132 -4.14 -8.62 8.13
C GLU A 132 -4.08 -8.40 6.61
N THR A 133 -4.30 -7.17 6.17
CA THR A 133 -4.24 -6.80 4.75
C THR A 133 -2.81 -6.91 4.21
N ILE A 134 -1.81 -6.38 4.93
CA ILE A 134 -0.40 -6.43 4.53
C ILE A 134 0.09 -7.87 4.40
N SER A 135 -0.35 -8.78 5.25
CA SER A 135 0.04 -10.19 5.19
C SER A 135 -0.43 -10.90 3.91
N GLN A 136 -1.44 -10.37 3.24
CA GLN A 136 -2.05 -10.96 2.05
C GLN A 136 -1.49 -10.39 0.74
N ILE A 137 -0.86 -9.21 0.75
CA ILE A 137 -0.35 -8.57 -0.46
C ILE A 137 1.14 -8.83 -0.65
N PRO A 138 1.60 -9.31 -1.84
CA PRO A 138 3.01 -9.53 -2.11
C PRO A 138 3.77 -8.21 -2.26
N LYS A 139 5.08 -8.26 -2.09
CA LYS A 139 5.96 -7.16 -2.47
C LYS A 139 6.01 -7.03 -3.99
N THR A 140 5.77 -5.85 -4.51
CA THR A 140 5.76 -5.57 -5.96
C THR A 140 7.11 -5.02 -6.41
N VAL A 141 8.17 -5.84 -6.33
CA VAL A 141 9.56 -5.41 -6.60
C VAL A 141 9.76 -4.95 -8.05
N TYR A 142 8.98 -5.49 -8.98
CA TYR A 142 9.07 -5.20 -10.42
C TYR A 142 7.89 -4.42 -10.96
N ALA A 143 7.11 -3.76 -10.09
CA ALA A 143 6.00 -2.91 -10.49
C ALA A 143 5.81 -1.81 -9.44
N PHE A 144 5.11 -0.74 -9.79
CA PHE A 144 4.67 0.24 -8.79
C PHE A 144 3.74 -0.43 -7.78
N ASN A 145 3.81 0.03 -6.53
CA ASN A 145 2.93 -0.49 -5.50
C ASN A 145 1.48 -0.09 -5.82
N PRO A 146 0.56 -1.06 -5.99
CA PRO A 146 -0.84 -0.75 -6.25
C PRO A 146 -1.58 -0.26 -5.01
N MET A 147 -0.96 -0.41 -3.84
CA MET A 147 -1.51 -0.03 -2.56
C MET A 147 -0.42 0.54 -1.66
N PHE A 148 -0.74 1.61 -0.93
CA PHE A 148 0.07 2.16 0.14
C PHE A 148 -0.68 2.14 1.45
N PHE A 149 0.06 1.99 2.55
CA PHE A 149 -0.51 1.93 3.88
C PHE A 149 -0.14 3.18 4.67
N VAL A 150 -1.14 3.78 5.29
CA VAL A 150 -1.01 5.01 6.06
C VAL A 150 -1.11 4.68 7.55
N CYS A 151 -0.09 5.01 8.32
CA CYS A 151 -0.13 4.96 9.77
C CYS A 151 -0.75 6.25 10.33
N GLU A 152 -1.54 6.16 11.38
CA GLU A 152 -2.07 7.34 12.06
C GLU A 152 -0.96 8.14 12.75
N SER A 153 0.05 7.43 13.28
CA SER A 153 1.28 7.99 13.83
C SER A 153 2.39 6.94 13.83
N PHE A 154 3.63 7.34 14.09
CA PHE A 154 4.73 6.38 14.29
C PHE A 154 4.52 5.52 15.54
N GLU A 155 3.96 6.06 16.61
CA GLU A 155 3.64 5.33 17.84
C GLU A 155 2.59 4.24 17.56
N GLN A 156 1.57 4.54 16.75
CA GLN A 156 0.57 3.54 16.34
C GLN A 156 1.23 2.44 15.49
N MET A 157 2.09 2.79 14.55
CA MET A 157 2.82 1.82 13.73
C MET A 157 3.67 0.90 14.61
N ASP A 158 4.44 1.47 15.55
CA ASP A 158 5.27 0.70 16.47
C ASP A 158 4.44 -0.25 17.34
N ALA A 159 3.30 0.22 17.85
CA ALA A 159 2.39 -0.62 18.64
C ALA A 159 1.84 -1.80 17.81
N ILE A 160 1.48 -1.57 16.56
CA ILE A 160 1.00 -2.61 15.63
C ILE A 160 2.12 -3.61 15.33
N LEU A 161 3.32 -3.14 14.98
CA LEU A 161 4.48 -3.99 14.70
C LEU A 161 4.87 -4.82 15.93
N ASP A 162 4.93 -4.20 17.10
CA ASP A 162 5.23 -4.86 18.37
C ASP A 162 4.22 -5.97 18.70
N SER A 163 2.94 -5.73 18.46
CA SER A 163 1.89 -6.73 18.71
C SER A 163 2.11 -8.02 17.90
N TYR A 164 2.69 -7.91 16.71
CA TYR A 164 3.00 -9.04 15.84
C TYR A 164 4.39 -9.65 16.11
N LEU A 165 5.40 -8.81 16.31
CA LEU A 165 6.81 -9.23 16.37
C LEU A 165 7.21 -9.79 17.74
N LYS A 166 6.71 -9.20 18.85
CA LYS A 166 7.05 -9.65 20.22
C LYS A 166 6.72 -11.12 20.48
N PRO A 167 5.53 -11.66 20.14
CA PRO A 167 5.22 -13.07 20.31
C PRO A 167 6.17 -14.00 19.53
N ILE A 168 6.65 -13.55 18.36
CA ILE A 168 7.60 -14.31 17.54
C ILE A 168 8.99 -14.31 18.18
N ALA A 169 9.43 -13.15 18.66
CA ALA A 169 10.75 -13.01 19.31
C ALA A 169 10.85 -13.81 20.60
N LEU A 170 9.78 -13.88 21.38
CA LEU A 170 9.75 -14.59 22.67
C LEU A 170 9.72 -16.13 22.52
N ARG A 171 9.48 -16.67 21.33
CA ARG A 171 9.52 -18.12 21.04
C ARG A 171 10.90 -18.65 20.68
N ASN A 172 11.90 -17.76 20.55
CA ASN A 172 13.29 -18.10 20.31
C ASN A 172 14.11 -17.86 21.58
#